data_0097570f52cca3e37d05bd4a8a11265f
#
_entry.id   0097570f52cca3e37d05bd4a8a11265f
#
_cell.length_a   1.000
_cell.length_b   1.000
_cell.length_c   1.000
_cell.angle_alpha   90.00
_cell.angle_beta   90.00
_cell.angle_gamma   90.00
#
_symmetry.space_group_name_H-M   'P 1'
#
loop_
_entity.id
_entity.type
_entity.pdbx_description
1 polymer ?
#
loop_
_entity_poly.entity_id
_entity_poly.type
_entity_poly.pdbx_seq_one_letter_code
_entity_poly.pdbx_strand_id
1 'polypeptide(L)'
;LKTGTPPRIDGRSLDYSVMSMQPGDDPAPVFSFLGHAAQHPQQLPCWITHTNAKTHDIIRQGLDRSPMYTGVIEGVGPRYCPSIEDKIHRFADKESHQIFVEPEGLHTHEIYPNGISTSLPFDVQLNLVRSIKGFENAHITRPGYAIEYDYFDPRGLKSSLETKAIQ
;
A
#
# COMPACT_ATOMS: atom_id res chain seq x y z
N LEU A 1 12.41 10.75 6.03
CA LEU A 1 11.13 9.99 6.11
C LEU A 1 11.36 8.55 5.69
N LYS A 2 10.67 7.62 6.32
CA LYS A 2 10.73 6.17 6.01
C LYS A 2 9.34 5.57 5.88
N THR A 3 9.16 4.66 4.95
CA THR A 3 7.93 3.89 4.77
C THR A 3 8.21 2.53 4.14
N GLY A 4 7.17 1.68 4.05
CA GLY A 4 7.20 0.47 3.26
C GLY A 4 6.49 0.64 1.93
N THR A 5 6.57 -0.37 1.09
CA THR A 5 5.76 -0.50 -0.13
C THR A 5 4.87 -1.73 -0.02
N PRO A 6 3.69 -1.77 -0.65
CA PRO A 6 2.90 -2.97 -0.66
C PRO A 6 3.55 -4.04 -1.56
N PRO A 7 3.49 -5.32 -1.16
CA PRO A 7 3.85 -6.40 -2.07
C PRO A 7 2.92 -6.38 -3.28
N ARG A 8 3.41 -6.75 -4.46
CA ARG A 8 2.58 -6.96 -5.65
C ARG A 8 2.13 -8.41 -5.72
N ILE A 9 0.90 -8.61 -6.13
CA ILE A 9 0.25 -9.92 -6.12
C ILE A 9 -0.25 -10.27 -7.52
N ASP A 10 -0.09 -11.54 -7.92
CA ASP A 10 -0.78 -12.04 -9.10
C ASP A 10 -2.28 -12.20 -8.79
N GLY A 11 -3.11 -11.36 -9.39
CA GLY A 11 -4.55 -11.34 -9.16
C GLY A 11 -5.26 -12.65 -9.50
N ARG A 12 -4.67 -13.49 -10.35
CA ARG A 12 -5.21 -14.82 -10.68
C ARG A 12 -5.12 -15.81 -9.53
N SER A 13 -4.30 -15.50 -8.52
CA SER A 13 -4.11 -16.32 -7.32
C SER A 13 -5.04 -15.93 -6.17
N LEU A 14 -5.91 -14.93 -6.37
CA LEU A 14 -6.81 -14.41 -5.36
C LEU A 14 -8.23 -15.00 -5.52
N ASP A 15 -8.91 -15.18 -4.40
CA ASP A 15 -10.33 -15.53 -4.36
C ASP A 15 -11.19 -14.27 -4.12
N TYR A 16 -11.69 -13.70 -5.20
CA TYR A 16 -12.54 -12.51 -5.17
C TYR A 16 -13.95 -12.80 -4.66
N SER A 17 -14.41 -14.06 -4.63
CA SER A 17 -15.76 -14.43 -4.21
C SER A 17 -16.04 -14.14 -2.73
N VAL A 18 -14.99 -14.03 -1.93
CA VAL A 18 -15.06 -13.74 -0.49
C VAL A 18 -14.77 -12.27 -0.14
N MET A 19 -14.55 -11.43 -1.16
CA MET A 19 -14.28 -9.99 -1.01
C MET A 19 -15.52 -9.17 -1.39
N SER A 20 -15.56 -7.92 -0.94
CA SER A 20 -16.60 -6.97 -1.34
C SER A 20 -16.15 -6.20 -2.58
N MET A 21 -16.93 -6.24 -3.65
CA MET A 21 -16.65 -5.43 -4.85
C MET A 21 -17.00 -3.97 -4.60
N GLN A 22 -16.12 -3.07 -4.98
CA GLN A 22 -16.34 -1.63 -5.02
C GLN A 22 -16.26 -1.17 -6.48
N PRO A 23 -17.41 -0.85 -7.12
CA PRO A 23 -17.44 -0.29 -8.46
C PRO A 23 -16.85 1.13 -8.46
N GLY A 24 -16.50 1.63 -9.64
CA GLY A 24 -16.25 3.06 -9.84
C GLY A 24 -17.50 3.90 -9.66
N ASP A 25 -17.31 5.22 -9.61
CA ASP A 25 -18.44 6.16 -9.52
C ASP A 25 -19.29 6.14 -10.80
N ASP A 26 -20.61 6.25 -10.63
CA ASP A 26 -21.56 6.36 -11.74
C ASP A 26 -22.52 7.55 -11.48
N PRO A 27 -22.47 8.59 -12.31
CA PRO A 27 -21.59 8.77 -13.47
C PRO A 27 -20.13 9.00 -13.06
N ALA A 28 -19.18 8.50 -13.88
CA ALA A 28 -17.77 8.71 -13.64
C ALA A 28 -17.42 10.21 -13.68
N PRO A 29 -16.85 10.79 -12.61
CA PRO A 29 -16.55 12.22 -12.56
C PRO A 29 -15.41 12.56 -13.52
N VAL A 30 -15.44 13.79 -14.04
CA VAL A 30 -14.38 14.31 -14.90
C VAL A 30 -13.37 15.05 -14.03
N PHE A 31 -12.09 14.67 -14.12
CA PHE A 31 -11.03 15.31 -13.34
C PHE A 31 -10.77 16.77 -13.72
N SER A 32 -10.79 17.07 -15.03
CA SER A 32 -10.53 18.41 -15.57
C SER A 32 -11.81 19.07 -16.06
N PHE A 33 -11.96 20.37 -15.82
CA PHE A 33 -13.06 21.19 -16.38
C PHE A 33 -13.10 21.20 -17.91
N LEU A 34 -12.00 20.85 -18.59
CA LEU A 34 -11.90 20.71 -20.03
C LEU A 34 -12.11 19.28 -20.53
N GLY A 35 -12.26 18.34 -19.60
CA GLY A 35 -12.44 16.92 -19.92
C GLY A 35 -13.90 16.57 -20.20
N HIS A 36 -14.12 15.42 -20.82
CA HIS A 36 -15.43 14.85 -21.09
C HIS A 36 -15.47 13.37 -20.66
N ALA A 37 -16.60 12.91 -20.14
CA ALA A 37 -16.78 11.52 -19.69
C ALA A 37 -16.43 10.49 -20.77
N ALA A 38 -16.64 10.82 -22.06
CA ALA A 38 -16.29 9.97 -23.18
C ALA A 38 -14.77 9.72 -23.35
N GLN A 39 -13.92 10.49 -22.66
CA GLN A 39 -12.46 10.32 -22.66
C GLN A 39 -11.98 9.32 -21.61
N HIS A 40 -12.88 8.85 -20.74
CA HIS A 40 -12.52 7.90 -19.69
C HIS A 40 -12.23 6.51 -20.31
N PRO A 41 -11.15 5.85 -19.83
CA PRO A 41 -10.94 4.45 -20.15
C PRO A 41 -12.04 3.58 -19.53
N GLN A 42 -12.11 2.32 -19.93
CA GLN A 42 -12.93 1.33 -19.25
C GLN A 42 -12.62 1.32 -17.75
N GLN A 43 -13.65 1.44 -16.92
CA GLN A 43 -13.51 1.39 -15.47
C GLN A 43 -13.46 -0.06 -15.00
N LEU A 44 -12.50 -0.38 -14.12
CA LEU A 44 -12.41 -1.66 -13.43
C LEU A 44 -12.78 -1.45 -11.97
N PRO A 45 -13.51 -2.39 -11.35
CA PRO A 45 -13.81 -2.31 -9.95
C PRO A 45 -12.55 -2.61 -9.12
N CYS A 46 -12.50 -2.05 -7.90
CA CYS A 46 -11.63 -2.51 -6.83
C CYS A 46 -12.37 -3.56 -5.98
N TRP A 47 -11.60 -4.31 -5.19
CA TRP A 47 -12.16 -5.24 -4.24
C TRP A 47 -11.67 -4.89 -2.83
N ILE A 48 -12.48 -5.20 -1.84
CA ILE A 48 -12.18 -4.87 -0.45
C ILE A 48 -12.09 -6.16 0.37
N THR A 49 -11.02 -6.28 1.12
CA THR A 49 -10.82 -7.26 2.18
C THR A 49 -10.21 -6.57 3.40
N HIS A 50 -9.86 -7.33 4.43
CA HIS A 50 -9.38 -6.79 5.69
C HIS A 50 -8.28 -7.66 6.28
N THR A 51 -7.37 -7.03 7.03
CA THR A 51 -6.51 -7.76 7.95
C THR A 51 -7.34 -8.36 9.09
N ASN A 52 -6.77 -9.27 9.84
CA ASN A 52 -7.40 -9.94 10.98
C ASN A 52 -6.39 -10.16 12.12
N ALA A 53 -6.84 -10.70 13.24
CA ALA A 53 -6.00 -10.94 14.41
C ALA A 53 -4.76 -11.78 14.08
N LYS A 54 -4.90 -12.84 13.26
CA LYS A 54 -3.77 -13.69 12.83
C LYS A 54 -2.75 -12.90 12.01
N THR A 55 -3.23 -12.03 11.09
CA THR A 55 -2.37 -11.13 10.32
C THR A 55 -1.58 -10.21 11.24
N HIS A 56 -2.27 -9.62 12.23
CA HIS A 56 -1.64 -8.71 13.20
C HIS A 56 -0.58 -9.41 14.06
N ASP A 57 -0.83 -10.65 14.48
CA ASP A 57 0.12 -11.43 15.26
C ASP A 57 1.39 -11.77 14.46
N ILE A 58 1.23 -12.16 13.19
CA ILE A 58 2.36 -12.40 12.28
C ILE A 58 3.22 -11.16 12.15
N ILE A 59 2.59 -9.97 11.99
CA ILE A 59 3.30 -8.70 11.86
C ILE A 59 4.04 -8.38 13.16
N ARG A 60 3.38 -8.48 14.32
CA ARG A 60 4.01 -8.23 15.62
C ARG A 60 5.24 -9.10 15.88
N GLN A 61 5.17 -10.38 15.51
CA GLN A 61 6.28 -11.33 15.64
C GLN A 61 7.45 -11.03 14.69
N GLY A 62 7.22 -10.29 13.61
CA GLY A 62 8.24 -9.94 12.64
C GLY A 62 8.87 -8.55 12.84
N LEU A 63 8.39 -7.74 13.81
CA LEU A 63 8.82 -6.34 13.99
C LEU A 63 10.32 -6.20 14.29
N ASP A 64 10.91 -7.12 15.03
CA ASP A 64 12.34 -7.16 15.36
C ASP A 64 13.23 -7.43 14.14
N ARG A 65 12.65 -7.81 13.01
CA ARG A 65 13.33 -8.05 11.74
C ARG A 65 13.02 -6.97 10.70
N SER A 66 12.21 -5.98 11.03
CA SER A 66 11.88 -4.87 10.12
C SER A 66 12.98 -3.83 10.14
N PRO A 67 13.57 -3.44 8.98
CA PRO A 67 14.59 -2.39 8.92
C PRO A 67 14.08 -1.04 9.44
N MET A 68 12.77 -0.81 9.42
CA MET A 68 12.15 0.41 9.97
C MET A 68 12.11 0.42 11.50
N TYR A 69 12.10 -0.74 12.16
CA TYR A 69 12.00 -0.88 13.62
C TYR A 69 13.33 -1.24 14.29
N THR A 70 14.25 -1.87 13.57
CA THR A 70 15.58 -2.26 14.09
C THR A 70 16.60 -1.12 14.11
N GLY A 71 16.25 0.08 13.64
CA GLY A 71 17.15 1.23 13.58
C GLY A 71 18.10 1.22 12.37
N VAL A 72 17.99 0.25 11.47
CA VAL A 72 18.78 0.22 10.22
C VAL A 72 18.45 1.42 9.34
N ILE A 73 17.18 1.83 9.32
CA ILE A 73 16.72 3.05 8.64
C ILE A 73 16.29 4.06 9.71
N GLU A 74 16.93 5.22 9.73
CA GLU A 74 16.58 6.33 10.60
C GLU A 74 15.43 7.16 10.01
N GLY A 75 14.71 7.90 10.87
CA GLY A 75 13.64 8.80 10.46
C GLY A 75 12.27 8.40 11.01
N VAL A 76 11.26 9.15 10.60
CA VAL A 76 9.85 8.98 10.99
C VAL A 76 9.00 8.57 9.80
N GLY A 77 7.97 7.77 10.05
CA GLY A 77 6.97 7.42 9.04
C GLY A 77 6.15 8.65 8.61
N PRO A 78 5.75 8.74 7.33
CA PRO A 78 4.87 9.80 6.86
C PRO A 78 3.48 9.66 7.51
N ARG A 79 2.81 10.81 7.69
CA ARG A 79 1.49 10.85 8.34
C ARG A 79 0.41 10.10 7.55
N TYR A 80 0.44 10.23 6.21
CA TYR A 80 -0.63 9.76 5.33
C TYR A 80 -0.32 8.48 4.55
N CYS A 81 0.86 7.91 4.75
CA CYS A 81 1.26 6.65 4.11
C CYS A 81 2.02 5.76 5.12
N PRO A 82 1.37 5.41 6.25
CA PRO A 82 2.00 4.54 7.23
C PRO A 82 2.11 3.12 6.67
N SER A 83 3.19 2.42 7.06
CA SER A 83 3.28 0.97 6.82
C SER A 83 2.24 0.22 7.65
N ILE A 84 2.00 -1.05 7.30
CA ILE A 84 1.09 -1.87 8.10
C ILE A 84 1.64 -2.09 9.52
N GLU A 85 2.95 -2.16 9.67
CA GLU A 85 3.63 -2.24 10.97
C GLU A 85 3.28 -1.03 11.84
N ASP A 86 3.35 0.18 11.28
CA ASP A 86 2.96 1.42 11.95
C ASP A 86 1.49 1.44 12.35
N LYS A 87 0.60 0.97 11.47
CA LYS A 87 -0.83 0.90 11.76
C LYS A 87 -1.11 -0.03 12.94
N ILE A 88 -0.52 -1.22 12.92
CA ILE A 88 -0.69 -2.22 13.98
C ILE A 88 -0.14 -1.73 15.32
N HIS A 89 0.95 -0.96 15.29
CA HIS A 89 1.54 -0.38 16.50
C HIS A 89 0.74 0.81 17.03
N ARG A 90 0.39 1.77 16.16
CA ARG A 90 -0.31 3.01 16.55
C ARG A 90 -1.78 2.81 16.87
N PHE A 91 -2.42 1.83 16.23
CA PHE A 91 -3.85 1.52 16.37
C PHE A 91 -4.04 0.08 16.84
N ALA A 92 -3.35 -0.25 17.94
CA ALA A 92 -3.32 -1.61 18.49
C ALA A 92 -4.70 -2.11 18.98
N ASP A 93 -5.63 -1.18 19.23
CA ASP A 93 -7.03 -1.42 19.61
C ASP A 93 -7.91 -1.82 18.40
N LYS A 94 -7.44 -1.62 17.17
CA LYS A 94 -8.17 -2.00 15.97
C LYS A 94 -7.99 -3.48 15.65
N GLU A 95 -9.10 -4.18 15.50
CA GLU A 95 -9.12 -5.61 15.20
C GLU A 95 -8.83 -5.91 13.71
N SER A 96 -9.05 -4.92 12.84
CA SER A 96 -8.84 -5.05 11.39
C SER A 96 -8.51 -3.72 10.73
N HIS A 97 -7.79 -3.80 9.62
CA HIS A 97 -7.53 -2.68 8.70
C HIS A 97 -8.00 -3.06 7.31
N GLN A 98 -8.66 -2.12 6.65
CA GLN A 98 -9.16 -2.29 5.30
C GLN A 98 -8.02 -2.36 4.28
N ILE A 99 -8.20 -3.21 3.28
CA ILE A 99 -7.28 -3.41 2.16
C ILE A 99 -8.08 -3.22 0.87
N PHE A 100 -7.63 -2.30 0.02
CA PHE A 100 -8.14 -2.17 -1.33
C PHE A 100 -7.30 -3.01 -2.28
N VAL A 101 -7.93 -3.91 -3.00
CA VAL A 101 -7.32 -4.81 -3.98
C VAL A 101 -7.49 -4.16 -5.35
N GLU A 102 -6.47 -3.42 -5.77
CA GLU A 102 -6.51 -2.53 -6.92
C GLU A 102 -5.75 -3.13 -8.10
N PRO A 103 -6.37 -3.29 -9.29
CA PRO A 103 -5.61 -3.65 -10.48
C PRO A 103 -4.68 -2.51 -10.90
N GLU A 104 -3.43 -2.82 -11.23
CA GLU A 104 -2.45 -1.82 -11.67
C GLU A 104 -2.66 -1.36 -13.12
N GLY A 105 -3.60 -1.92 -13.84
CA GLY A 105 -3.93 -1.51 -15.20
C GLY A 105 -5.01 -2.39 -15.83
N LEU A 106 -5.47 -1.98 -17.00
CA LEU A 106 -6.59 -2.64 -17.71
C LEU A 106 -6.24 -4.04 -18.23
N HIS A 107 -4.96 -4.30 -18.51
CA HIS A 107 -4.50 -5.51 -19.19
C HIS A 107 -3.42 -6.27 -18.41
N THR A 108 -3.27 -5.97 -17.13
CA THR A 108 -2.33 -6.67 -16.25
C THR A 108 -3.05 -7.54 -15.23
N HIS A 109 -2.37 -8.59 -14.79
CA HIS A 109 -2.81 -9.39 -13.64
C HIS A 109 -2.18 -8.93 -12.33
N GLU A 110 -1.35 -7.89 -12.37
CA GLU A 110 -0.69 -7.36 -11.18
C GLU A 110 -1.67 -6.54 -10.34
N ILE A 111 -1.77 -6.91 -9.08
CA ILE A 111 -2.62 -6.27 -8.07
C ILE A 111 -1.75 -5.48 -7.10
N TYR A 112 -2.20 -4.26 -6.81
CA TYR A 112 -1.72 -3.39 -5.75
C TYR A 112 -2.64 -3.51 -4.53
N PRO A 113 -2.25 -4.24 -3.47
CA PRO A 113 -3.05 -4.33 -2.25
C PRO A 113 -2.79 -3.11 -1.37
N ASN A 114 -3.55 -2.04 -1.61
CA ASN A 114 -3.43 -0.79 -0.87
C ASN A 114 -3.87 -0.97 0.58
N GLY A 115 -2.98 -0.65 1.50
CA GLY A 115 -3.23 -0.76 2.93
C GLY A 115 -2.27 -1.66 3.70
N ILE A 116 -1.48 -2.47 2.99
CA ILE A 116 -0.48 -3.37 3.56
C ILE A 116 0.96 -3.07 3.11
N SER A 117 1.28 -1.78 2.94
CA SER A 117 2.67 -1.36 2.72
C SER A 117 3.55 -1.88 3.86
N THR A 118 4.67 -2.49 3.54
CA THR A 118 5.52 -3.17 4.53
C THR A 118 6.99 -3.14 4.14
N SER A 119 7.86 -3.26 5.14
CA SER A 119 9.29 -3.51 4.98
C SER A 119 9.75 -4.80 5.65
N LEU A 120 8.82 -5.61 6.11
CA LEU A 120 9.10 -6.90 6.75
C LEU A 120 9.85 -7.85 5.80
N PRO A 121 10.62 -8.82 6.31
CA PRO A 121 11.25 -9.84 5.49
C PRO A 121 10.24 -10.66 4.67
N PHE A 122 10.70 -11.21 3.55
CA PHE A 122 9.81 -11.87 2.58
C PHE A 122 9.00 -13.03 3.18
N ASP A 123 9.60 -13.84 4.03
CA ASP A 123 8.91 -14.95 4.71
C ASP A 123 7.75 -14.45 5.60
N VAL A 124 7.95 -13.32 6.29
CA VAL A 124 6.90 -12.67 7.08
C VAL A 124 5.82 -12.08 6.16
N GLN A 125 6.23 -11.41 5.06
CA GLN A 125 5.28 -10.90 4.07
C GLN A 125 4.40 -12.00 3.47
N LEU A 126 4.99 -13.14 3.12
CA LEU A 126 4.25 -14.28 2.58
C LEU A 126 3.20 -14.79 3.56
N ASN A 127 3.60 -14.94 4.83
CA ASN A 127 2.70 -15.40 5.88
C ASN A 127 1.59 -14.39 6.18
N LEU A 128 1.90 -13.10 6.30
CA LEU A 128 0.88 -12.07 6.54
C LEU A 128 -0.11 -11.96 5.38
N VAL A 129 0.38 -11.97 4.14
CA VAL A 129 -0.48 -11.90 2.94
C VAL A 129 -1.42 -13.09 2.92
N ARG A 130 -0.91 -14.32 3.09
CA ARG A 130 -1.71 -15.54 3.08
C ARG A 130 -2.62 -15.74 4.29
N SER A 131 -2.50 -14.91 5.31
CA SER A 131 -3.43 -14.89 6.44
C SER A 131 -4.70 -14.05 6.19
N ILE A 132 -4.72 -13.26 5.11
CA ILE A 132 -5.82 -12.38 4.73
C ILE A 132 -6.86 -13.16 3.95
N LYS A 133 -8.15 -12.93 4.25
CA LYS A 133 -9.26 -13.61 3.57
C LYS A 133 -9.27 -13.28 2.08
N GLY A 134 -9.27 -14.33 1.25
CA GLY A 134 -9.19 -14.24 -0.22
C GLY A 134 -7.75 -14.22 -0.76
N PHE A 135 -6.73 -14.20 0.11
CA PHE A 135 -5.32 -14.20 -0.24
C PHE A 135 -4.61 -15.51 0.16
N GLU A 136 -5.33 -16.52 0.59
CA GLU A 136 -4.76 -17.76 1.14
C GLU A 136 -3.78 -18.45 0.18
N ASN A 137 -4.03 -18.33 -1.12
CA ASN A 137 -3.19 -18.88 -2.19
C ASN A 137 -2.39 -17.80 -2.93
N ALA A 138 -2.29 -16.60 -2.38
CA ALA A 138 -1.66 -15.47 -3.05
C ALA A 138 -0.22 -15.78 -3.49
N HIS A 139 0.09 -15.42 -4.73
CA HIS A 139 1.43 -15.42 -5.29
C HIS A 139 1.97 -14.00 -5.31
N ILE A 140 3.04 -13.75 -4.56
CA ILE A 140 3.72 -12.45 -4.52
C ILE A 140 4.64 -12.36 -5.74
N THR A 141 4.36 -11.45 -6.66
CA THR A 141 5.17 -11.19 -7.86
C THR A 141 6.36 -10.29 -7.52
N ARG A 142 6.21 -9.39 -6.55
CA ARG A 142 7.24 -8.51 -6.05
C ARG A 142 7.02 -8.28 -4.55
N PRO A 143 8.02 -8.55 -3.69
CA PRO A 143 7.88 -8.24 -2.27
C PRO A 143 7.84 -6.73 -2.03
N GLY A 144 7.20 -6.33 -0.94
CA GLY A 144 7.33 -4.99 -0.40
C GLY A 144 8.76 -4.74 0.10
N TYR A 145 9.17 -3.48 0.10
CA TYR A 145 10.51 -3.06 0.53
C TYR A 145 10.44 -1.70 1.24
N ALA A 146 11.45 -1.43 2.07
CA ALA A 146 11.58 -0.15 2.74
C ALA A 146 12.02 0.94 1.77
N ILE A 147 11.47 2.13 1.95
CA ILE A 147 11.91 3.35 1.27
C ILE A 147 12.37 4.34 2.33
N GLU A 148 13.52 4.93 2.08
CA GLU A 148 14.07 6.05 2.84
C GLU A 148 14.07 7.28 1.93
N TYR A 149 13.50 8.40 2.43
CA TYR A 149 13.43 9.66 1.70
C TYR A 149 14.27 10.71 2.39
N ASP A 150 15.08 11.41 1.62
CA ASP A 150 15.65 12.67 2.05
C ASP A 150 14.59 13.77 2.03
N TYR A 151 14.61 14.62 3.03
CA TYR A 151 13.73 15.78 3.13
C TYR A 151 14.56 17.05 3.20
N PHE A 152 14.29 17.96 2.28
CA PHE A 152 14.89 19.28 2.26
C PHE A 152 13.79 20.32 2.53
N ASP A 153 14.14 21.36 3.32
CA ASP A 153 13.23 22.43 3.65
C ASP A 153 12.79 23.17 2.37
N PRO A 154 11.50 23.20 2.02
CA PRO A 154 11.00 23.86 0.80
C PRO A 154 11.25 25.36 0.78
N ARG A 155 11.53 26.00 1.92
CA ARG A 155 11.95 27.40 1.98
C ARG A 155 13.32 27.65 1.30
N GLY A 156 14.07 26.58 1.06
CA GLY A 156 15.29 26.61 0.25
C GLY A 156 15.06 26.76 -1.26
N LEU A 157 13.79 26.75 -1.71
CA LEU A 157 13.42 26.92 -3.11
C LEU A 157 13.02 28.36 -3.42
N LYS A 158 13.24 28.79 -4.67
CA LYS A 158 12.67 30.00 -5.27
C LYS A 158 11.21 29.74 -5.66
N SER A 159 10.46 30.77 -6.06
CA SER A 159 9.11 30.62 -6.60
C SER A 159 9.06 29.81 -7.92
N SER A 160 10.16 29.73 -8.64
CA SER A 160 10.36 28.88 -9.83
C SER A 160 10.61 27.39 -9.48
N LEU A 161 10.66 27.03 -8.20
CA LEU A 161 11.03 25.72 -7.67
C LEU A 161 12.52 25.33 -7.85
N GLU A 162 13.33 26.25 -8.34
CA GLU A 162 14.79 26.07 -8.35
C GLU A 162 15.38 26.24 -6.94
N THR A 163 16.50 25.59 -6.66
CA THR A 163 17.20 25.78 -5.39
C THR A 163 17.81 27.19 -5.30
N LYS A 164 17.83 27.77 -4.10
CA LYS A 164 18.47 29.06 -3.85
C LYS A 164 19.99 28.95 -3.76
N ALA A 165 20.49 27.81 -3.29
CA ALA A 165 21.89 27.60 -2.97
C ALA A 165 22.71 27.00 -4.11
N ILE A 166 22.07 26.27 -5.02
CA ILE A 166 22.74 25.57 -6.13
C ILE A 166 22.12 26.10 -7.42
N GLN A 167 22.96 26.55 -8.33
CA GLN A 167 22.55 27.01 -9.68
C GLN A 167 22.82 25.93 -10.72
#